data_e876209525c95f77f9f23603a5b790ea
#
_entry.id   e876209525c95f77f9f23603a5b790ea
#
_cell.length_a   1.000
_cell.length_b   1.000
_cell.length_c   1.000
_cell.angle_alpha   90.00
_cell.angle_beta   90.00
_cell.angle_gamma   90.00
#
_symmetry.space_group_name_H-M   'P 1'
#
loop_
_entity.id
_entity.type
_entity.pdbx_description
1 polymer ?
#
loop_
_entity_poly.entity_id
_entity_poly.type
_entity_poly.pdbx_seq_one_letter_code
_entity_poly.pdbx_strand_id
1 'polypeptide(L)'
;GKQIYGGVFDPGSPLSDNNGFRTDVINALKELKVPVIRWPGGCFVDGYHWMNGVGENRQPKDDIRWGVIEPNTFGTHEFVELCRLLNAEPYICQNGLAGVKEMSDWVEYCNATEGKFADMRKKNGHPAPLNVKIWSVGNEQSGRDYIHKVRDAGLAMKEVDSSILVTCSGIHGSSSIDPYLFEVAGEHLNYISVHQYWIENFQEHSTPNYL
;
A
#
# COMPACT_ATOMS: atom_id res chain seq x y z
N GLY A 1 0.13 5.00 9.40
CA GLY A 1 0.39 4.37 10.64
C GLY A 1 1.44 4.96 11.55
N LYS A 2 1.33 4.64 12.82
CA LYS A 2 2.19 5.16 13.89
C LYS A 2 3.70 4.98 13.67
N GLN A 3 4.13 3.95 12.95
CA GLN A 3 5.55 3.68 12.71
C GLN A 3 6.19 4.61 11.67
N ILE A 4 5.40 5.30 10.89
CA ILE A 4 5.91 6.26 9.91
C ILE A 4 6.24 7.57 10.60
N TYR A 5 5.31 8.09 11.38
CA TYR A 5 5.43 9.37 12.07
C TYR A 5 6.36 9.27 13.29
N GLY A 6 7.36 10.15 13.36
CA GLY A 6 8.42 10.09 14.35
C GLY A 6 9.45 8.96 14.11
N GLY A 7 9.21 8.11 13.10
CA GLY A 7 10.12 7.08 12.63
C GLY A 7 10.78 7.47 11.32
N VAL A 8 10.22 7.04 10.19
CA VAL A 8 10.77 7.34 8.85
C VAL A 8 10.51 8.79 8.45
N PHE A 9 9.36 9.34 8.84
CA PHE A 9 8.90 10.68 8.49
C PHE A 9 8.64 11.49 9.76
N ASP A 10 9.44 12.53 9.97
CA ASP A 10 9.36 13.42 11.14
C ASP A 10 9.87 14.83 10.77
N PRO A 11 9.03 15.65 10.12
CA PRO A 11 9.43 16.99 9.67
C PRO A 11 9.94 17.92 10.77
N GLY A 12 9.60 17.63 12.03
CA GLY A 12 10.04 18.42 13.20
C GLY A 12 11.38 18.01 13.78
N SER A 13 11.97 16.91 13.31
CA SER A 13 13.22 16.39 13.86
C SER A 13 14.44 17.09 13.27
N PRO A 14 15.45 17.42 14.08
CA PRO A 14 16.73 17.92 13.57
C PRO A 14 17.53 16.86 12.78
N LEU A 15 17.11 15.61 12.82
CA LEU A 15 17.69 14.50 12.05
C LEU A 15 17.00 14.30 10.70
N SER A 16 15.98 15.09 10.39
CA SER A 16 15.27 14.98 9.12
C SER A 16 15.84 15.93 8.07
N ASP A 17 15.72 15.52 6.81
CA ASP A 17 15.97 16.39 5.67
C ASP A 17 14.87 17.45 5.49
N ASN A 18 15.00 18.31 4.50
CA ASN A 18 14.04 19.37 4.20
C ASN A 18 12.65 18.84 3.76
N ASN A 19 12.56 17.56 3.39
CA ASN A 19 11.32 16.89 3.00
C ASN A 19 10.67 16.13 4.16
N GLY A 20 11.30 16.15 5.34
CA GLY A 20 10.78 15.50 6.54
C GLY A 20 11.20 14.04 6.74
N PHE A 21 12.10 13.51 5.91
CA PHE A 21 12.61 12.13 6.08
C PHE A 21 13.78 12.08 7.05
N ARG A 22 13.71 11.17 8.00
CA ARG A 22 14.77 10.89 8.97
C ARG A 22 16.00 10.32 8.26
N THR A 23 17.06 11.10 8.13
CA THR A 23 18.27 10.72 7.39
C THR A 23 19.00 9.53 8.02
N ASP A 24 18.98 9.42 9.33
CA ASP A 24 19.55 8.27 10.05
C ASP A 24 18.79 6.97 9.74
N VAL A 25 17.45 7.02 9.71
CA VAL A 25 16.60 5.87 9.37
C VAL A 25 16.76 5.50 7.88
N ILE A 26 16.76 6.50 6.99
CA ILE A 26 16.98 6.27 5.55
C ILE A 26 18.34 5.60 5.30
N ASN A 27 19.39 6.03 5.98
CA ASN A 27 20.71 5.42 5.81
C ASN A 27 20.74 3.96 6.28
N ALA A 28 20.14 3.66 7.43
CA ALA A 28 20.01 2.28 7.91
C ALA A 28 19.22 1.39 6.93
N LEU A 29 18.12 1.90 6.38
CA LEU A 29 17.32 1.19 5.37
C LEU A 29 18.08 0.96 4.05
N LYS A 30 18.93 1.91 3.64
CA LYS A 30 19.82 1.74 2.47
C LYS A 30 20.82 0.59 2.65
N GLU A 31 21.36 0.43 3.85
CA GLU A 31 22.25 -0.69 4.16
C GLU A 31 21.56 -2.05 4.02
N LEU A 32 20.26 -2.12 4.34
CA LEU A 32 19.45 -3.33 4.17
C LEU A 32 19.14 -3.65 2.70
N LYS A 33 19.32 -2.70 1.78
CA LYS A 33 19.02 -2.85 0.35
C LYS A 33 17.60 -3.37 0.11
N VAL A 34 16.62 -2.75 0.76
CA VAL A 34 15.20 -3.13 0.68
C VAL A 34 14.72 -3.06 -0.76
N PRO A 35 14.28 -4.16 -1.39
CA PRO A 35 13.90 -4.16 -2.81
C PRO A 35 12.49 -3.62 -3.07
N VAL A 36 11.59 -3.76 -2.10
CA VAL A 36 10.17 -3.40 -2.20
C VAL A 36 9.69 -2.87 -0.85
N ILE A 37 8.85 -1.83 -0.87
CA ILE A 37 8.18 -1.32 0.32
C ILE A 37 6.68 -1.33 0.09
N ARG A 38 5.93 -1.92 1.03
CA ARG A 38 4.47 -1.97 1.01
C ARG A 38 3.88 -0.89 1.91
N TRP A 39 2.95 -0.10 1.35
CA TRP A 39 2.23 0.96 2.06
C TRP A 39 0.83 1.14 1.45
N PRO A 40 -0.17 1.69 2.15
CA PRO A 40 -0.24 1.91 3.60
C PRO A 40 -0.33 0.62 4.43
N GLY A 41 -0.83 -0.45 3.85
CA GLY A 41 -0.78 -1.83 4.33
C GLY A 41 -1.43 -2.13 5.68
N GLY A 42 -1.53 -3.42 5.98
CA GLY A 42 -2.19 -3.93 7.16
C GLY A 42 -3.67 -3.57 7.24
N CYS A 43 -4.31 -3.83 8.38
CA CYS A 43 -5.73 -3.51 8.58
C CYS A 43 -6.03 -2.00 8.56
N PHE A 44 -5.03 -1.15 8.71
CA PHE A 44 -5.15 0.30 8.54
C PHE A 44 -5.77 0.67 7.19
N VAL A 45 -5.42 -0.04 6.11
CA VAL A 45 -5.86 0.29 4.75
C VAL A 45 -7.37 0.19 4.57
N ASP A 46 -8.07 -0.62 5.38
CA ASP A 46 -9.52 -0.80 5.27
C ASP A 46 -10.33 0.48 5.56
N GLY A 47 -9.74 1.41 6.29
CA GLY A 47 -10.34 2.73 6.56
C GLY A 47 -9.65 3.88 5.83
N TYR A 48 -8.60 3.61 5.06
CA TYR A 48 -7.80 4.64 4.40
C TYR A 48 -8.31 4.96 3.00
N HIS A 49 -8.61 6.22 2.75
CA HIS A 49 -8.93 6.73 1.42
C HIS A 49 -7.76 7.58 0.90
N TRP A 50 -7.16 7.17 -0.21
CA TRP A 50 -5.92 7.76 -0.72
C TRP A 50 -5.98 9.28 -0.97
N MET A 51 -7.18 9.79 -1.34
CA MET A 51 -7.39 11.23 -1.55
C MET A 51 -7.17 12.07 -0.29
N ASN A 52 -7.30 11.49 0.91
CA ASN A 52 -7.01 12.19 2.15
C ASN A 52 -5.51 12.53 2.30
N GLY A 53 -4.64 11.74 1.67
CA GLY A 53 -3.18 11.87 1.74
C GLY A 53 -2.55 12.61 0.55
N VAL A 54 -3.31 13.33 -0.28
CA VAL A 54 -2.80 14.09 -1.43
C VAL A 54 -3.27 15.54 -1.41
N GLY A 55 -2.53 16.43 -2.10
CA GLY A 55 -2.81 17.86 -2.13
C GLY A 55 -2.38 18.60 -0.87
N GLU A 56 -2.73 19.90 -0.80
CA GLU A 56 -2.30 20.80 0.27
C GLU A 56 -3.22 20.75 1.51
N ASN A 57 -4.52 20.52 1.30
CA ASN A 57 -5.55 20.59 2.35
C ASN A 57 -5.84 19.22 2.98
N ARG A 58 -4.82 18.52 3.44
CA ARG A 58 -4.97 17.22 4.10
C ARG A 58 -5.52 17.41 5.51
N GLN A 59 -6.58 16.68 5.84
CA GLN A 59 -7.22 16.75 7.15
C GLN A 59 -6.98 15.47 7.93
N PRO A 60 -6.71 15.54 9.23
CA PRO A 60 -6.66 14.37 10.09
C PRO A 60 -7.97 13.57 10.04
N LYS A 61 -7.88 12.25 10.12
CA LYS A 61 -9.01 11.32 10.12
C LYS A 61 -8.83 10.29 11.22
N ASP A 62 -9.95 9.83 11.75
CA ASP A 62 -9.94 8.70 12.68
C ASP A 62 -9.58 7.41 11.93
N ASP A 63 -8.58 6.71 12.46
CA ASP A 63 -8.27 5.35 12.03
C ASP A 63 -9.24 4.40 12.74
N ILE A 64 -10.17 3.85 11.95
CA ILE A 64 -11.24 2.99 12.45
C ILE A 64 -10.75 1.64 12.98
N ARG A 65 -9.52 1.22 12.65
CA ARG A 65 -8.95 -0.07 13.07
C ARG A 65 -8.15 0.03 14.36
N TRP A 66 -7.44 1.13 14.54
CA TRP A 66 -6.48 1.25 15.63
C TRP A 66 -6.86 2.32 16.66
N GLY A 67 -7.97 3.04 16.44
CA GLY A 67 -8.49 4.05 17.37
C GLY A 67 -7.51 5.21 17.60
N VAL A 68 -6.80 5.61 16.56
CA VAL A 68 -5.83 6.71 16.57
C VAL A 68 -6.16 7.70 15.47
N ILE A 69 -5.69 8.93 15.60
CA ILE A 69 -5.81 9.93 14.54
C ILE A 69 -4.69 9.71 13.51
N GLU A 70 -5.07 9.56 12.25
CA GLU A 70 -4.17 9.60 11.11
C GLU A 70 -4.06 11.05 10.61
N PRO A 71 -2.88 11.68 10.69
CA PRO A 71 -2.73 13.09 10.30
C PRO A 71 -2.72 13.30 8.78
N ASN A 72 -2.60 12.25 7.98
CA ASN A 72 -2.52 12.27 6.51
C ASN A 72 -1.36 13.12 5.93
N THR A 73 -0.37 13.45 6.74
CA THR A 73 0.80 14.22 6.28
C THR A 73 1.82 13.37 5.52
N PHE A 74 1.70 12.06 5.63
CA PHE A 74 2.42 11.10 4.79
C PHE A 74 1.42 10.38 3.90
N GLY A 75 1.49 10.62 2.59
CA GLY A 75 0.58 10.06 1.60
C GLY A 75 1.31 9.49 0.40
N THR A 76 0.63 9.46 -0.74
CA THR A 76 1.15 8.87 -1.99
C THR A 76 2.52 9.42 -2.40
N HIS A 77 2.68 10.75 -2.35
CA HIS A 77 3.91 11.39 -2.82
C HIS A 77 5.08 11.13 -1.88
N GLU A 78 4.87 11.24 -0.58
CA GLU A 78 5.90 10.96 0.42
C GLU A 78 6.30 9.48 0.38
N PHE A 79 5.34 8.58 0.15
CA PHE A 79 5.63 7.16 0.00
C PHE A 79 6.47 6.85 -1.25
N VAL A 80 6.11 7.40 -2.39
CA VAL A 80 6.89 7.19 -3.64
C VAL A 80 8.28 7.82 -3.51
N GLU A 81 8.41 8.98 -2.86
CA GLU A 81 9.71 9.58 -2.61
C GLU A 81 10.56 8.74 -1.66
N LEU A 82 9.98 8.19 -0.59
CA LEU A 82 10.67 7.22 0.25
C LEU A 82 11.25 6.06 -0.57
N CYS A 83 10.44 5.49 -1.45
CA CYS A 83 10.89 4.40 -2.32
C CYS A 83 12.04 4.83 -3.24
N ARG A 84 11.99 6.04 -3.81
CA ARG A 84 13.09 6.59 -4.62
C ARG A 84 14.37 6.78 -3.82
N LEU A 85 14.29 7.32 -2.61
CA LEU A 85 15.43 7.49 -1.71
C LEU A 85 16.12 6.17 -1.38
N LEU A 86 15.36 5.08 -1.32
CA LEU A 86 15.82 3.74 -0.98
C LEU A 86 16.16 2.88 -2.21
N ASN A 87 15.87 3.35 -3.42
CA ASN A 87 15.92 2.56 -4.66
C ASN A 87 15.10 1.27 -4.55
N ALA A 88 13.89 1.38 -3.96
CA ALA A 88 12.94 0.31 -3.74
C ALA A 88 11.70 0.49 -4.61
N GLU A 89 11.06 -0.61 -5.02
CA GLU A 89 9.78 -0.55 -5.74
C GLU A 89 8.64 -0.20 -4.77
N PRO A 90 7.78 0.76 -5.13
CA PRO A 90 6.57 1.04 -4.37
C PRO A 90 5.54 -0.06 -4.59
N TYR A 91 5.03 -0.62 -3.50
CA TYR A 91 3.92 -1.56 -3.47
C TYR A 91 2.75 -0.93 -2.71
N ILE A 92 1.72 -0.48 -3.44
CA ILE A 92 0.54 0.14 -2.84
C ILE A 92 -0.51 -0.91 -2.51
N CYS A 93 -0.90 -0.96 -1.24
CA CYS A 93 -2.03 -1.74 -0.77
C CYS A 93 -3.27 -0.84 -0.67
N GLN A 94 -4.32 -1.18 -1.41
CA GLN A 94 -5.52 -0.35 -1.52
C GLN A 94 -6.58 -0.75 -0.48
N ASN A 95 -7.53 0.16 -0.23
CA ASN A 95 -8.67 -0.11 0.65
C ASN A 95 -9.60 -1.16 0.02
N GLY A 96 -9.54 -2.38 0.51
CA GLY A 96 -10.37 -3.48 0.00
C GLY A 96 -11.86 -3.35 0.34
N LEU A 97 -12.24 -2.47 1.27
CA LEU A 97 -13.64 -2.16 1.58
C LEU A 97 -14.19 -1.04 0.70
N ALA A 98 -13.33 -0.25 0.06
CA ALA A 98 -13.74 0.78 -0.89
C ALA A 98 -14.28 0.19 -2.20
N GLY A 99 -14.87 1.04 -3.04
CA GLY A 99 -15.33 0.65 -4.37
C GLY A 99 -14.18 0.44 -5.35
N VAL A 100 -14.39 -0.42 -6.34
CA VAL A 100 -13.44 -0.68 -7.45
C VAL A 100 -13.00 0.60 -8.14
N LYS A 101 -13.91 1.55 -8.30
CA LYS A 101 -13.58 2.85 -8.92
C LYS A 101 -12.52 3.62 -8.14
N GLU A 102 -12.54 3.63 -6.81
CA GLU A 102 -11.51 4.30 -6.02
C GLU A 102 -10.13 3.69 -6.25
N MET A 103 -10.07 2.38 -6.48
CA MET A 103 -8.84 1.67 -6.76
C MET A 103 -8.25 2.07 -8.13
N SER A 104 -9.06 2.08 -9.18
CA SER A 104 -8.63 2.51 -10.52
C SER A 104 -8.30 4.01 -10.58
N ASP A 105 -9.02 4.85 -9.83
CA ASP A 105 -8.76 6.28 -9.71
C ASP A 105 -7.36 6.54 -9.10
N TRP A 106 -6.94 5.71 -8.15
CA TRP A 106 -5.59 5.84 -7.57
C TRP A 106 -4.50 5.41 -8.55
N VAL A 107 -4.74 4.39 -9.36
CA VAL A 107 -3.82 4.02 -10.45
C VAL A 107 -3.73 5.15 -11.48
N GLU A 108 -4.88 5.76 -11.87
CA GLU A 108 -4.90 6.93 -12.77
C GLU A 108 -4.08 8.10 -12.18
N TYR A 109 -4.30 8.39 -10.90
CA TYR A 109 -3.53 9.43 -10.20
C TYR A 109 -2.03 9.18 -10.27
N CYS A 110 -1.59 7.96 -10.06
CA CYS A 110 -0.17 7.63 -10.04
C CYS A 110 0.46 7.52 -11.43
N ASN A 111 -0.23 6.90 -12.39
CA ASN A 111 0.41 6.38 -13.58
C ASN A 111 -0.04 7.05 -14.88
N ALA A 112 -1.28 7.58 -14.95
CA ALA A 112 -1.78 8.13 -16.20
C ALA A 112 -1.12 9.47 -16.57
N THR A 113 -1.01 9.73 -17.87
CA THR A 113 -0.51 11.00 -18.42
C THR A 113 -1.60 12.04 -18.61
N GLU A 114 -2.85 11.59 -18.74
CA GLU A 114 -4.03 12.43 -18.93
C GLU A 114 -5.22 11.84 -18.16
N GLY A 115 -6.27 12.62 -17.97
CA GLY A 115 -7.44 12.26 -17.21
C GLY A 115 -7.58 13.07 -15.92
N LYS A 116 -8.74 12.93 -15.28
CA LYS A 116 -9.13 13.72 -14.10
C LYS A 116 -8.11 13.64 -12.97
N PHE A 117 -7.66 12.43 -12.65
CA PHE A 117 -6.74 12.23 -11.53
C PHE A 117 -5.28 12.46 -11.91
N ALA A 118 -4.91 12.23 -13.17
CA ALA A 118 -3.62 12.69 -13.69
C ALA A 118 -3.49 14.23 -13.63
N ASP A 119 -4.55 14.96 -13.97
CA ASP A 119 -4.58 16.42 -13.87
C ASP A 119 -4.57 16.90 -12.42
N MET A 120 -5.22 16.17 -11.51
CA MET A 120 -5.11 16.43 -10.06
C MET A 120 -3.67 16.27 -9.58
N ARG A 121 -2.96 15.20 -9.97
CA ARG A 121 -1.55 14.99 -9.64
C ARG A 121 -0.68 16.17 -10.11
N LYS A 122 -0.89 16.61 -11.36
CA LYS A 122 -0.15 17.76 -11.93
C LYS A 122 -0.40 19.03 -11.13
N LYS A 123 -1.65 19.30 -10.74
CA LYS A 123 -2.02 20.43 -9.88
C LYS A 123 -1.38 20.35 -8.50
N ASN A 124 -1.18 19.14 -7.98
CA ASN A 124 -0.49 18.89 -6.72
C ASN A 124 1.06 18.95 -6.86
N GLY A 125 1.58 19.50 -7.96
CA GLY A 125 3.02 19.74 -8.15
C GLY A 125 3.80 18.55 -8.75
N HIS A 126 3.13 17.51 -9.20
CA HIS A 126 3.76 16.29 -9.76
C HIS A 126 3.33 16.05 -11.20
N PRO A 127 3.94 16.76 -12.19
CA PRO A 127 3.52 16.68 -13.59
C PRO A 127 3.77 15.34 -14.23
N ALA A 128 4.86 14.66 -13.86
CA ALA A 128 5.20 13.34 -14.39
C ALA A 128 4.46 12.21 -13.67
N PRO A 129 4.15 11.09 -14.34
CA PRO A 129 3.67 9.88 -13.71
C PRO A 129 4.62 9.37 -12.62
N LEU A 130 4.06 8.82 -11.55
CA LEU A 130 4.81 8.24 -10.45
C LEU A 130 5.32 6.82 -10.78
N ASN A 131 4.69 6.17 -11.76
CA ASN A 131 5.03 4.83 -12.27
C ASN A 131 5.01 3.73 -11.21
N VAL A 132 4.00 3.71 -10.36
CA VAL A 132 3.80 2.66 -9.37
C VAL A 132 3.39 1.37 -10.07
N LYS A 133 4.15 0.31 -9.88
CA LYS A 133 3.94 -0.97 -10.60
C LYS A 133 3.14 -2.00 -9.81
N ILE A 134 3.27 -2.06 -8.50
CA ILE A 134 2.71 -3.15 -7.70
C ILE A 134 1.53 -2.64 -6.87
N TRP A 135 0.37 -3.29 -7.03
CA TRP A 135 -0.89 -2.90 -6.43
C TRP A 135 -1.59 -4.08 -5.78
N SER A 136 -2.03 -3.94 -4.52
CA SER A 136 -2.83 -4.95 -3.84
C SER A 136 -4.28 -4.55 -3.72
N VAL A 137 -5.17 -5.46 -4.00
CA VAL A 137 -6.60 -5.34 -3.72
C VAL A 137 -6.84 -5.77 -2.27
N GLY A 138 -6.86 -4.79 -1.36
CA GLY A 138 -7.14 -5.00 0.05
C GLY A 138 -6.02 -5.67 0.86
N ASN A 139 -6.34 -5.94 2.13
CA ASN A 139 -5.48 -6.60 3.10
C ASN A 139 -6.27 -7.68 3.85
N GLU A 140 -5.77 -8.91 3.85
CA GLU A 140 -6.30 -10.03 4.66
C GLU A 140 -7.82 -10.27 4.50
N GLN A 141 -8.34 -10.03 3.31
CA GLN A 141 -9.74 -10.25 2.98
C GLN A 141 -9.94 -11.60 2.30
N SER A 142 -11.14 -12.14 2.41
CA SER A 142 -11.50 -13.44 1.89
C SER A 142 -13.00 -13.53 1.54
N GLY A 143 -13.41 -14.65 0.97
CA GLY A 143 -14.79 -14.92 0.61
C GLY A 143 -15.14 -14.58 -0.85
N ARG A 144 -16.29 -15.06 -1.30
CA ARG A 144 -16.73 -14.98 -2.70
C ARG A 144 -16.88 -13.54 -3.20
N ASP A 145 -17.45 -12.66 -2.40
CA ASP A 145 -17.61 -11.24 -2.77
C ASP A 145 -16.27 -10.55 -2.94
N TYR A 146 -15.30 -10.87 -2.09
CA TYR A 146 -13.94 -10.38 -2.23
C TYR A 146 -13.29 -10.89 -3.52
N ILE A 147 -13.45 -12.17 -3.88
CA ILE A 147 -12.92 -12.74 -5.12
C ILE A 147 -13.48 -12.02 -6.35
N HIS A 148 -14.78 -11.76 -6.39
CA HIS A 148 -15.38 -10.97 -7.47
C HIS A 148 -14.84 -9.53 -7.51
N LYS A 149 -14.65 -8.91 -6.34
CA LYS A 149 -14.03 -7.58 -6.26
C LYS A 149 -12.59 -7.60 -6.79
N VAL A 150 -11.81 -8.62 -6.51
CA VAL A 150 -10.43 -8.78 -7.02
C VAL A 150 -10.42 -8.81 -8.55
N ARG A 151 -11.33 -9.57 -9.18
CA ARG A 151 -11.51 -9.60 -10.62
C ARG A 151 -11.82 -8.20 -11.17
N ASP A 152 -12.85 -7.58 -10.63
CA ASP A 152 -13.37 -6.30 -11.15
C ASP A 152 -12.34 -5.18 -10.94
N ALA A 153 -11.64 -5.18 -9.81
CA ALA A 153 -10.56 -4.24 -9.53
C ALA A 153 -9.36 -4.46 -10.46
N GLY A 154 -8.96 -5.73 -10.65
CA GLY A 154 -7.86 -6.07 -11.56
C GLY A 154 -8.15 -5.61 -12.99
N LEU A 155 -9.37 -5.82 -13.47
CA LEU A 155 -9.84 -5.32 -14.78
C LEU A 155 -9.75 -3.79 -14.84
N ALA A 156 -10.42 -3.09 -13.93
CA ALA A 156 -10.53 -1.64 -13.96
C ALA A 156 -9.16 -0.94 -13.81
N MET A 157 -8.27 -1.48 -12.98
CA MET A 157 -6.91 -0.95 -12.81
C MET A 157 -6.04 -1.16 -14.05
N LYS A 158 -6.13 -2.36 -14.69
CA LYS A 158 -5.38 -2.66 -15.92
C LYS A 158 -5.92 -1.95 -17.16
N GLU A 159 -7.16 -1.51 -17.16
CA GLU A 159 -7.70 -0.60 -18.18
C GLU A 159 -7.01 0.77 -18.12
N VAL A 160 -6.63 1.24 -16.94
CA VAL A 160 -5.88 2.49 -16.74
C VAL A 160 -4.40 2.32 -17.11
N ASP A 161 -3.77 1.26 -16.61
CA ASP A 161 -2.35 0.94 -16.91
C ASP A 161 -2.17 -0.58 -16.98
N SER A 162 -2.10 -1.12 -18.20
CA SER A 162 -1.95 -2.56 -18.44
C SER A 162 -0.61 -3.14 -17.97
N SER A 163 0.37 -2.29 -17.66
CA SER A 163 1.71 -2.70 -17.24
C SER A 163 1.83 -2.97 -15.74
N ILE A 164 0.79 -2.69 -14.95
CA ILE A 164 0.82 -2.92 -13.51
C ILE A 164 0.71 -4.39 -13.12
N LEU A 165 1.24 -4.69 -11.96
CA LEU A 165 1.18 -6.00 -11.34
C LEU A 165 0.15 -5.97 -10.20
N VAL A 166 -0.90 -6.77 -10.35
CA VAL A 166 -1.99 -6.85 -9.38
C VAL A 166 -1.79 -8.03 -8.45
N THR A 167 -1.94 -7.79 -7.16
CA THR A 167 -1.91 -8.80 -6.12
C THR A 167 -3.18 -8.75 -5.26
N CYS A 168 -3.50 -9.83 -4.60
CA CYS A 168 -4.63 -9.91 -3.68
C CYS A 168 -4.26 -10.71 -2.42
N SER A 169 -5.12 -10.69 -1.42
CA SER A 169 -5.02 -11.60 -0.28
C SER A 169 -5.34 -13.02 -0.72
N GLY A 170 -4.46 -13.96 -0.42
CA GLY A 170 -4.65 -15.38 -0.69
C GLY A 170 -4.81 -16.18 0.60
N ILE A 171 -3.74 -16.31 1.38
CA ILE A 171 -3.77 -17.00 2.68
C ILE A 171 -3.65 -15.97 3.79
N HIS A 172 -4.50 -16.11 4.80
CA HIS A 172 -4.44 -15.31 6.02
C HIS A 172 -4.67 -16.22 7.23
N GLY A 173 -3.70 -16.26 8.14
CA GLY A 173 -3.73 -17.12 9.31
C GLY A 173 -3.83 -18.61 8.94
N SER A 174 -4.87 -19.28 9.43
CA SER A 174 -5.12 -20.71 9.15
C SER A 174 -5.99 -20.97 7.91
N SER A 175 -6.37 -19.92 7.16
CA SER A 175 -7.17 -20.11 5.94
C SER A 175 -6.35 -20.76 4.82
N SER A 176 -7.04 -21.42 3.90
CA SER A 176 -6.48 -21.93 2.65
C SER A 176 -6.89 -21.03 1.48
N ILE A 177 -6.15 -21.09 0.39
CA ILE A 177 -6.56 -20.43 -0.85
C ILE A 177 -7.82 -21.10 -1.37
N ASP A 178 -8.88 -20.31 -1.63
CA ASP A 178 -10.06 -20.79 -2.34
C ASP A 178 -9.70 -20.97 -3.84
N PRO A 179 -9.74 -22.18 -4.40
CA PRO A 179 -9.46 -22.41 -5.83
C PRO A 179 -10.30 -21.54 -6.76
N TYR A 180 -11.49 -21.16 -6.35
CA TYR A 180 -12.39 -20.27 -7.08
C TYR A 180 -11.75 -18.90 -7.37
N LEU A 181 -10.77 -18.47 -6.58
CA LEU A 181 -9.99 -17.27 -6.86
C LEU A 181 -9.32 -17.34 -8.24
N PHE A 182 -8.73 -18.49 -8.56
CA PHE A 182 -8.05 -18.68 -9.85
C PHE A 182 -9.03 -18.79 -11.02
N GLU A 183 -10.19 -19.40 -10.79
CA GLU A 183 -11.23 -19.50 -11.83
C GLU A 183 -11.81 -18.15 -12.20
N VAL A 184 -12.02 -17.26 -11.20
CA VAL A 184 -12.73 -16.00 -11.40
C VAL A 184 -11.79 -14.83 -11.67
N ALA A 185 -10.64 -14.77 -11.00
CA ALA A 185 -9.75 -13.60 -11.00
C ALA A 185 -8.34 -13.90 -11.51
N GLY A 186 -7.99 -15.16 -11.78
CA GLY A 186 -6.62 -15.58 -12.12
C GLY A 186 -6.01 -14.84 -13.29
N GLU A 187 -6.78 -14.53 -14.34
CA GLU A 187 -6.30 -13.79 -15.53
C GLU A 187 -5.91 -12.32 -15.21
N HIS A 188 -6.42 -11.79 -14.11
CA HIS A 188 -6.19 -10.41 -13.70
C HIS A 188 -5.14 -10.26 -12.60
N LEU A 189 -4.66 -11.38 -12.06
CA LEU A 189 -3.67 -11.43 -10.99
C LEU A 189 -2.27 -11.75 -11.51
N ASN A 190 -1.27 -11.20 -10.83
CA ASN A 190 0.14 -11.52 -11.02
C ASN A 190 0.71 -12.24 -9.80
N TYR A 191 0.24 -11.90 -8.60
CA TYR A 191 0.74 -12.46 -7.35
C TYR A 191 -0.39 -12.65 -6.34
N ILE A 192 -0.12 -13.49 -5.34
CA ILE A 192 -0.95 -13.70 -4.17
C ILE A 192 -0.13 -13.37 -2.94
N SER A 193 -0.70 -12.59 -2.04
CA SER A 193 -0.10 -12.26 -0.74
C SER A 193 -0.45 -13.37 0.25
N VAL A 194 0.57 -13.93 0.88
CA VAL A 194 0.43 -14.96 1.92
C VAL A 194 0.85 -14.37 3.25
N HIS A 195 -0.09 -14.34 4.21
CA HIS A 195 0.12 -13.86 5.56
C HIS A 195 0.04 -15.05 6.51
N GLN A 196 1.17 -15.59 6.88
CA GLN A 196 1.27 -16.73 7.79
C GLN A 196 1.86 -16.27 9.12
N TYR A 197 1.15 -16.61 10.21
CA TYR A 197 1.63 -16.36 11.56
C TYR A 197 2.07 -17.68 12.18
N TRP A 198 3.31 -17.74 12.59
CA TRP A 198 3.85 -18.83 13.37
C TRP A 198 3.73 -18.44 14.84
N ILE A 199 2.66 -18.89 15.49
CA ILE A 199 2.43 -18.62 16.91
C ILE A 199 3.07 -19.76 17.68
N GLU A 200 4.15 -19.44 18.38
CA GLU A 200 4.72 -20.33 19.37
C GLU A 200 4.10 -20.07 20.74
N ASN A 201 3.95 -21.14 21.51
CA ASN A 201 3.60 -21.01 22.93
C ASN A 201 4.80 -20.36 23.64
N PHE A 202 4.66 -19.11 24.08
CA PHE A 202 5.73 -18.38 24.75
C PHE A 202 6.29 -19.05 26.02
N GLN A 203 5.68 -20.13 26.49
CA GLN A 203 6.18 -20.95 27.58
C GLN A 203 7.18 -22.02 27.13
N GLU A 204 7.28 -22.31 25.83
CA GLU A 204 8.19 -23.27 25.24
C GLU A 204 8.99 -22.62 24.09
N HIS A 205 9.90 -21.70 24.43
CA HIS A 205 10.82 -21.15 23.46
C HIS A 205 11.80 -22.23 23.00
N SER A 206 11.52 -22.87 21.90
CA SER A 206 12.51 -23.67 21.20
C SER A 206 12.93 -22.94 19.92
N THR A 207 14.18 -22.55 19.85
CA THR A 207 14.84 -21.96 18.68
C THR A 207 14.64 -22.73 17.37
N PRO A 208 14.41 -24.06 17.35
CA PRO A 208 14.18 -24.82 16.12
C PRO A 208 12.96 -24.45 15.30
N ASN A 209 11.97 -23.77 15.86
CA ASN A 209 10.73 -23.43 15.14
C ASN A 209 10.84 -22.13 14.33
N TYR A 210 11.98 -21.41 14.38
CA TYR A 210 12.26 -20.20 13.62
C TYR A 210 13.28 -20.43 12.48
N LEU A 211 13.72 -21.64 12.30
CA LEU A 211 14.59 -22.08 11.21
C LEU A 211 13.79 -22.97 10.26
#